data_bea572f17306fd20aaec06edb704130c
#
_entry.id   bea572f17306fd20aaec06edb704130c
#
_cell.length_a   1.000
_cell.length_b   1.000
_cell.length_c   1.000
_cell.angle_alpha   90.00
_cell.angle_beta   90.00
_cell.angle_gamma   90.00
#
_symmetry.space_group_name_H-M   'P 1'
#
loop_
_entity.id
_entity.type
_entity.pdbx_description
1 polymer ?
#
loop_
_entity_poly.entity_id
_entity_poly.type
_entity_poly.pdbx_seq_one_letter_code
_entity_poly.pdbx_strand_id
1 'polypeptide(L)'
;STDDAPVVRHDLELRVMITTGTAIAVGAAALIMIVLGTMAATGANLGPLDTTASAKPLLVTMLILLAASAALCWQTMLGGLAGLINMRRGNTADTMPAMAAVASILQCIMFLAKPEWYNPATLCLMTGPAALLLCGNAAGKAIDAHTIRDNFTLVSAGMDHAVAYRLKDAGVLRTVTAGLAEPRPNVLVSRPTRLMKGFLAGSESRRTWDKNQQQFARILLG
;
A
#
# COMPACT_ATOMS: atom_id res chain seq x y z
N SER A 1 -27.58 4.09 -8.67
CA SER A 1 -28.92 3.81 -8.11
C SER A 1 -28.77 3.02 -6.82
N THR A 2 -29.76 3.09 -5.94
CA THR A 2 -29.85 2.19 -4.75
C THR A 2 -29.94 0.73 -5.15
N ASP A 3 -30.48 0.45 -6.34
CA ASP A 3 -30.63 -0.89 -6.91
C ASP A 3 -29.27 -1.52 -7.27
N ASP A 4 -28.22 -0.72 -7.48
CA ASP A 4 -26.86 -1.19 -7.79
C ASP A 4 -26.05 -1.51 -6.52
N ALA A 5 -26.58 -1.18 -5.32
CA ALA A 5 -25.85 -1.36 -4.07
C ALA A 5 -25.35 -2.80 -3.80
N PRO A 6 -26.13 -3.88 -4.08
CA PRO A 6 -25.66 -5.25 -3.89
C PRO A 6 -24.50 -5.60 -4.84
N VAL A 7 -24.52 -5.12 -6.09
CA VAL A 7 -23.44 -5.37 -7.06
C VAL A 7 -22.15 -4.69 -6.60
N VAL A 8 -22.25 -3.42 -6.20
CA VAL A 8 -21.09 -2.66 -5.69
C VAL A 8 -20.52 -3.29 -4.42
N ARG A 9 -21.38 -3.80 -3.52
CA ARG A 9 -20.93 -4.51 -2.32
C ARG A 9 -20.13 -5.75 -2.68
N HIS A 10 -20.62 -6.55 -3.62
CA HIS A 10 -19.93 -7.75 -4.07
C HIS A 10 -18.56 -7.43 -4.67
N ASP A 11 -18.46 -6.39 -5.51
CA ASP A 11 -17.18 -5.94 -6.09
C ASP A 11 -16.20 -5.47 -5.02
N LEU A 12 -16.69 -4.77 -3.99
CA LEU A 12 -15.85 -4.34 -2.87
C LEU A 12 -15.36 -5.52 -2.02
N GLU A 13 -16.20 -6.51 -1.76
CA GLU A 13 -15.82 -7.74 -1.06
C GLU A 13 -14.74 -8.51 -1.83
N LEU A 14 -14.91 -8.66 -3.15
CA LEU A 14 -13.93 -9.30 -4.01
C LEU A 14 -12.59 -8.53 -3.99
N ARG A 15 -12.63 -7.20 -4.08
CA ARG A 15 -11.43 -6.35 -3.99
C ARG A 15 -10.70 -6.53 -2.65
N VAL A 16 -11.43 -6.58 -1.53
CA VAL A 16 -10.86 -6.85 -0.20
C VAL A 16 -10.20 -8.22 -0.16
N MET A 17 -10.88 -9.25 -0.65
CA MET A 17 -10.33 -10.61 -0.67
C MET A 17 -9.05 -10.71 -1.49
N ILE A 18 -9.02 -10.13 -2.68
CA ILE A 18 -7.84 -10.13 -3.55
C ILE A 18 -6.67 -9.36 -2.92
N THR A 19 -6.91 -8.15 -2.41
CA THR A 19 -5.82 -7.32 -1.83
C THR A 19 -5.27 -7.92 -0.56
N THR A 20 -6.12 -8.50 0.30
CA THR A 20 -5.70 -9.19 1.53
C THR A 20 -4.93 -10.46 1.19
N GLY A 21 -5.42 -11.27 0.25
CA GLY A 21 -4.73 -12.48 -0.22
C GLY A 21 -3.35 -12.16 -0.81
N THR A 22 -3.25 -11.10 -1.61
CA THR A 22 -1.97 -10.63 -2.15
C THR A 22 -1.00 -10.22 -1.04
N ALA A 23 -1.45 -9.46 -0.04
CA ALA A 23 -0.61 -9.04 1.07
C ALA A 23 -0.07 -10.23 1.87
N ILE A 24 -0.91 -11.23 2.15
CA ILE A 24 -0.51 -12.46 2.85
C ILE A 24 0.50 -13.26 2.02
N ALA A 25 0.24 -13.48 0.73
CA ALA A 25 1.12 -14.25 -0.14
C ALA A 25 2.51 -13.61 -0.28
N VAL A 26 2.54 -12.29 -0.51
CA VAL A 26 3.81 -11.53 -0.61
C VAL A 26 4.53 -11.47 0.74
N GLY A 27 3.79 -11.37 1.85
CA GLY A 27 4.35 -11.42 3.20
C GLY A 27 5.00 -12.77 3.50
N ALA A 28 4.36 -13.88 3.15
CA ALA A 28 4.94 -15.21 3.29
C ALA A 28 6.21 -15.37 2.45
N ALA A 29 6.20 -14.93 1.19
CA ALA A 29 7.38 -14.94 0.33
C ALA A 29 8.52 -14.09 0.90
N ALA A 30 8.22 -12.93 1.46
CA ALA A 30 9.21 -12.05 2.10
C ALA A 30 9.86 -12.74 3.31
N LEU A 31 9.06 -13.36 4.17
CA LEU A 31 9.57 -14.12 5.32
C LEU A 31 10.48 -15.27 4.90
N ILE A 32 10.07 -16.04 3.88
CA ILE A 32 10.89 -17.12 3.33
C ILE A 32 12.24 -16.58 2.84
N MET A 33 12.23 -15.48 2.07
CA MET A 33 13.45 -14.88 1.54
C MET A 33 14.36 -14.33 2.66
N ILE A 34 13.80 -13.75 3.72
CA ILE A 34 14.57 -13.27 4.87
C ILE A 34 15.20 -14.45 5.60
N VAL A 35 14.44 -15.52 5.86
CA VAL A 35 14.96 -16.72 6.54
C VAL A 35 16.07 -17.38 5.71
N LEU A 36 15.85 -17.59 4.42
CA LEU A 36 16.87 -18.17 3.55
C LEU A 36 18.13 -17.30 3.46
N GLY A 37 17.95 -15.98 3.37
CA GLY A 37 19.07 -15.03 3.35
C GLY A 37 19.87 -15.02 4.65
N THR A 38 19.20 -15.08 5.79
CA THR A 38 19.86 -15.13 7.11
C THR A 38 20.56 -16.47 7.34
N MET A 39 19.95 -17.58 6.94
CA MET A 39 20.59 -18.91 7.01
C MET A 39 21.84 -18.97 6.13
N ALA A 40 21.78 -18.42 4.91
CA ALA A 40 22.95 -18.34 4.04
C ALA A 40 24.07 -17.47 4.65
N ALA A 41 23.73 -16.36 5.27
CA ALA A 41 24.68 -15.43 5.91
C ALA A 41 25.36 -16.05 7.14
N THR A 42 24.65 -16.90 7.89
CA THR A 42 25.19 -17.61 9.07
C THR A 42 25.94 -18.89 8.73
N GLY A 43 25.97 -19.30 7.44
CA GLY A 43 26.61 -20.55 7.01
C GLY A 43 25.82 -21.80 7.43
N ALA A 44 24.51 -21.66 7.72
CA ALA A 44 23.66 -22.79 8.04
C ALA A 44 23.48 -23.68 6.80
N ASN A 45 23.41 -24.99 7.02
CA ASN A 45 23.22 -25.93 5.93
C ASN A 45 21.82 -25.79 5.32
N LEU A 46 21.76 -25.36 4.08
CA LEU A 46 20.52 -25.13 3.32
C LEU A 46 20.18 -26.33 2.41
N GLY A 47 20.88 -27.46 2.55
CA GLY A 47 20.69 -28.63 1.70
C GLY A 47 20.92 -28.30 0.22
N PRO A 48 19.93 -28.46 -0.68
CA PRO A 48 20.12 -28.20 -2.10
C PRO A 48 20.38 -26.73 -2.46
N LEU A 49 20.12 -25.82 -1.53
CA LEU A 49 20.36 -24.36 -1.68
C LEU A 49 21.66 -23.89 -1.00
N ASP A 50 22.49 -24.86 -0.57
CA ASP A 50 23.74 -24.55 0.13
C ASP A 50 24.70 -23.77 -0.78
N THR A 51 25.22 -22.68 -0.24
CA THR A 51 26.12 -21.75 -0.94
C THR A 51 27.56 -22.20 -0.96
N THR A 52 27.93 -23.26 -0.22
CA THR A 52 29.30 -23.79 -0.16
C THR A 52 29.78 -24.35 -1.48
N ALA A 53 28.90 -25.02 -2.24
CA ALA A 53 29.22 -25.55 -3.56
C ALA A 53 28.93 -24.57 -4.69
N SER A 54 27.79 -23.84 -4.61
CA SER A 54 27.39 -22.84 -5.60
C SER A 54 26.28 -21.93 -5.04
N ALA A 55 26.44 -20.62 -5.16
CA ALA A 55 25.40 -19.67 -4.79
C ALA A 55 24.22 -19.60 -5.80
N LYS A 56 24.37 -20.19 -6.98
CA LYS A 56 23.36 -20.10 -8.06
C LYS A 56 21.97 -20.59 -7.67
N PRO A 57 21.79 -21.78 -7.03
CA PRO A 57 20.45 -22.27 -6.69
C PRO A 57 19.72 -21.30 -5.75
N LEU A 58 20.41 -20.77 -4.75
CA LEU A 58 19.84 -19.78 -3.82
C LEU A 58 19.43 -18.51 -4.55
N LEU A 59 20.31 -17.95 -5.39
CA LEU A 59 20.04 -16.73 -6.15
C LEU A 59 18.85 -16.89 -7.11
N VAL A 60 18.74 -18.03 -7.78
CA VAL A 60 17.61 -18.35 -8.66
C VAL A 60 16.30 -18.42 -7.85
N THR A 61 16.32 -19.11 -6.71
CA THR A 61 15.15 -19.22 -5.83
C THR A 61 14.70 -17.83 -5.33
N MET A 62 15.64 -17.00 -4.87
CA MET A 62 15.36 -15.63 -4.45
C MET A 62 14.78 -14.78 -5.58
N LEU A 63 15.34 -14.89 -6.78
CA LEU A 63 14.86 -14.18 -7.96
C LEU A 63 13.44 -14.60 -8.34
N ILE A 64 13.13 -15.89 -8.33
CA ILE A 64 11.80 -16.43 -8.64
C ILE A 64 10.78 -15.93 -7.61
N LEU A 65 11.09 -16.01 -6.32
CA LEU A 65 10.19 -15.54 -5.25
C LEU A 65 9.94 -14.04 -5.34
N LEU A 66 10.98 -13.25 -5.62
CA LEU A 66 10.82 -11.80 -5.77
C LEU A 66 10.04 -11.45 -7.05
N ALA A 67 10.31 -12.12 -8.17
CA ALA A 67 9.58 -11.92 -9.42
C ALA A 67 8.09 -12.29 -9.28
N ALA A 68 7.79 -13.39 -8.59
CA ALA A 68 6.41 -13.77 -8.27
C ALA A 68 5.73 -12.73 -7.38
N SER A 69 6.42 -12.21 -6.36
CA SER A 69 5.90 -11.14 -5.49
C SER A 69 5.63 -9.84 -6.28
N ALA A 70 6.54 -9.46 -7.17
CA ALA A 70 6.37 -8.31 -8.06
C ALA A 70 5.20 -8.51 -9.04
N ALA A 71 5.02 -9.73 -9.57
CA ALA A 71 3.90 -10.06 -10.45
C ALA A 71 2.55 -10.00 -9.70
N LEU A 72 2.47 -10.50 -8.48
CA LEU A 72 1.28 -10.35 -7.63
C LEU A 72 0.97 -8.89 -7.33
N CYS A 73 2.00 -8.06 -7.19
CA CYS A 73 1.89 -6.62 -6.96
C CYS A 73 2.03 -5.80 -8.26
N TRP A 74 1.62 -6.34 -9.42
CA TRP A 74 1.83 -5.71 -10.73
C TRP A 74 1.32 -4.27 -10.82
N GLN A 75 0.18 -3.96 -10.19
CA GLN A 75 -0.37 -2.60 -10.12
C GLN A 75 0.56 -1.64 -9.38
N THR A 76 1.18 -2.10 -8.27
CA THR A 76 2.19 -1.35 -7.53
C THR A 76 3.44 -1.12 -8.39
N MET A 77 3.88 -2.15 -9.12
CA MET A 77 5.04 -2.04 -10.01
C MET A 77 4.79 -1.03 -11.13
N LEU A 78 3.64 -1.14 -11.83
CA LEU A 78 3.29 -0.21 -12.90
C LEU A 78 3.06 1.21 -12.38
N GLY A 79 2.32 1.36 -11.28
CA GLY A 79 2.05 2.66 -10.67
C GLY A 79 3.32 3.35 -10.18
N GLY A 80 4.23 2.59 -9.58
CA GLY A 80 5.51 3.09 -9.09
C GLY A 80 6.46 3.52 -10.21
N LEU A 81 6.61 2.70 -11.25
CA LEU A 81 7.44 3.03 -12.42
C LEU A 81 6.86 4.20 -13.22
N ALA A 82 5.54 4.23 -13.42
CA ALA A 82 4.88 5.36 -14.07
C ALA A 82 5.02 6.66 -13.27
N GLY A 83 4.97 6.57 -11.94
CA GLY A 83 5.22 7.70 -11.04
C GLY A 83 6.64 8.26 -11.17
N LEU A 84 7.63 7.39 -11.36
CA LEU A 84 9.03 7.77 -11.58
C LEU A 84 9.23 8.51 -12.91
N ILE A 85 8.62 7.99 -13.98
CA ILE A 85 8.75 8.59 -15.33
C ILE A 85 8.01 9.93 -15.39
N ASN A 86 6.89 10.07 -14.68
CA ASN A 86 6.00 11.22 -14.73
C ASN A 86 6.16 12.11 -13.49
N MET A 87 7.37 12.63 -13.27
CA MET A 87 7.74 13.44 -12.09
C MET A 87 6.79 14.61 -11.79
N ARG A 88 6.01 15.08 -12.76
CA ARG A 88 5.02 16.16 -12.59
C ARG A 88 3.78 15.74 -11.80
N ARG A 89 3.44 14.46 -11.74
CA ARG A 89 2.24 13.95 -11.05
C ARG A 89 2.48 13.44 -9.64
N GLY A 90 3.71 13.51 -9.18
CA GLY A 90 4.09 13.19 -7.82
C GLY A 90 4.45 11.72 -7.62
N ASN A 91 5.39 11.51 -6.72
CA ASN A 91 5.76 10.21 -6.21
C ASN A 91 4.55 9.61 -5.49
N THR A 92 4.12 8.45 -5.91
CA THR A 92 3.09 7.68 -5.22
C THR A 92 3.73 6.76 -4.18
N ALA A 93 2.94 6.25 -3.25
CA ALA A 93 3.34 5.22 -2.30
C ALA A 93 3.93 3.97 -2.96
N ASP A 94 3.58 3.75 -4.23
CA ASP A 94 4.01 2.61 -5.02
C ASP A 94 5.45 2.74 -5.52
N THR A 95 6.01 3.96 -5.57
CA THR A 95 7.32 4.22 -6.19
C THR A 95 8.47 3.57 -5.41
N MET A 96 8.50 3.71 -4.09
CA MET A 96 9.56 3.13 -3.25
C MET A 96 9.61 1.60 -3.32
N PRO A 97 8.49 0.86 -3.12
CA PRO A 97 8.48 -0.59 -3.26
C PRO A 97 8.85 -1.07 -4.66
N ALA A 98 8.38 -0.38 -5.71
CA ALA A 98 8.71 -0.73 -7.09
C ALA A 98 10.20 -0.57 -7.39
N MET A 99 10.81 0.54 -6.96
CA MET A 99 12.24 0.78 -7.11
C MET A 99 13.08 -0.23 -6.35
N ALA A 100 12.70 -0.55 -5.10
CA ALA A 100 13.40 -1.56 -4.29
C ALA A 100 13.33 -2.93 -4.96
N ALA A 101 12.18 -3.32 -5.51
CA ALA A 101 12.02 -4.59 -6.22
C ALA A 101 12.89 -4.64 -7.49
N VAL A 102 12.88 -3.59 -8.32
CA VAL A 102 13.71 -3.52 -9.53
C VAL A 102 15.19 -3.58 -9.18
N ALA A 103 15.65 -2.80 -8.21
CA ALA A 103 17.04 -2.80 -7.77
C ALA A 103 17.48 -4.19 -7.27
N SER A 104 16.62 -4.87 -6.51
CA SER A 104 16.90 -6.22 -5.98
C SER A 104 16.91 -7.30 -7.08
N ILE A 105 16.03 -7.18 -8.08
CA ILE A 105 16.05 -8.05 -9.26
C ILE A 105 17.38 -7.88 -10.02
N LEU A 106 17.80 -6.64 -10.26
CA LEU A 106 19.07 -6.32 -10.92
C LEU A 106 20.26 -6.84 -10.10
N GLN A 107 20.24 -6.70 -8.78
CA GLN A 107 21.24 -7.26 -7.89
C GLN A 107 21.35 -8.80 -8.06
N CYS A 108 20.23 -9.52 -8.06
CA CYS A 108 20.21 -10.96 -8.27
C CYS A 108 20.75 -11.35 -9.65
N ILE A 109 20.38 -10.65 -10.70
CA ILE A 109 20.86 -10.90 -12.06
C ILE A 109 22.38 -10.69 -12.15
N MET A 110 22.90 -9.62 -11.53
CA MET A 110 24.36 -9.38 -11.47
C MET A 110 25.10 -10.51 -10.80
N PHE A 111 24.61 -11.00 -9.66
CA PHE A 111 25.25 -12.11 -8.94
C PHE A 111 25.07 -13.46 -9.64
N LEU A 112 24.00 -13.65 -10.42
CA LEU A 112 23.86 -14.83 -11.27
C LEU A 112 24.86 -14.82 -12.44
N ALA A 113 25.12 -13.64 -13.00
CA ALA A 113 26.11 -13.47 -14.07
C ALA A 113 27.56 -13.67 -13.56
N LYS A 114 27.83 -13.19 -12.33
CA LYS A 114 29.15 -13.31 -11.67
C LYS A 114 28.99 -13.84 -10.25
N PRO A 115 28.83 -15.15 -10.05
CA PRO A 115 28.60 -15.74 -8.74
C PRO A 115 29.75 -15.55 -7.76
N GLU A 116 30.96 -15.36 -8.27
CA GLU A 116 32.18 -15.07 -7.50
C GLU A 116 32.11 -13.73 -6.71
N TRP A 117 31.23 -12.82 -7.12
CA TRP A 117 31.05 -11.54 -6.43
C TRP A 117 30.10 -11.67 -5.23
N TYR A 118 29.35 -12.74 -5.14
CA TYR A 118 28.41 -12.97 -4.06
C TYR A 118 29.07 -13.74 -2.91
N ASN A 119 29.24 -13.07 -1.79
CA ASN A 119 29.62 -13.72 -0.53
C ASN A 119 28.49 -13.49 0.49
N PRO A 120 27.74 -14.54 0.86
CA PRO A 120 26.59 -14.43 1.75
C PRO A 120 26.95 -13.87 3.14
N ALA A 121 28.17 -14.08 3.63
CA ALA A 121 28.62 -13.59 4.92
C ALA A 121 28.86 -12.08 4.96
N THR A 122 29.14 -11.44 3.81
CA THR A 122 29.50 -10.01 3.73
C THR A 122 28.49 -9.19 2.93
N LEU A 123 27.72 -9.80 2.05
CA LEU A 123 26.78 -9.16 1.15
C LEU A 123 25.34 -9.63 1.40
N CYS A 124 24.52 -8.75 1.95
CA CYS A 124 23.09 -9.00 2.14
C CYS A 124 22.33 -8.88 0.82
N LEU A 125 21.53 -9.89 0.50
CA LEU A 125 20.56 -9.80 -0.60
C LEU A 125 19.39 -8.92 -0.18
N MET A 126 19.09 -7.90 -0.99
CA MET A 126 17.99 -6.98 -0.76
C MET A 126 16.61 -7.55 -1.14
N THR A 127 16.53 -8.81 -1.54
CA THR A 127 15.28 -9.46 -1.99
C THR A 127 14.22 -9.53 -0.88
N GLY A 128 14.62 -9.94 0.33
CA GLY A 128 13.74 -10.00 1.49
C GLY A 128 13.19 -8.62 1.88
N PRO A 129 14.05 -7.61 2.14
CA PRO A 129 13.61 -6.24 2.39
C PRO A 129 12.73 -5.65 1.28
N ALA A 130 13.05 -5.88 0.01
CA ALA A 130 12.24 -5.39 -1.11
C ALA A 130 10.84 -6.03 -1.14
N ALA A 131 10.74 -7.34 -0.90
CA ALA A 131 9.46 -8.02 -0.78
C ALA A 131 8.67 -7.57 0.45
N LEU A 132 9.34 -7.22 1.54
CA LEU A 132 8.70 -6.66 2.73
C LEU A 132 8.07 -5.29 2.44
N LEU A 133 8.75 -4.44 1.65
CA LEU A 133 8.20 -3.16 1.20
C LEU A 133 6.98 -3.36 0.28
N LEU A 134 7.02 -4.35 -0.63
CA LEU A 134 5.86 -4.73 -1.45
C LEU A 134 4.70 -5.22 -0.59
N CYS A 135 4.98 -6.07 0.43
CA CYS A 135 3.98 -6.54 1.39
C CYS A 135 3.35 -5.38 2.16
N GLY A 136 4.15 -4.45 2.70
CA GLY A 136 3.66 -3.28 3.41
C GLY A 136 2.75 -2.40 2.56
N ASN A 137 3.11 -2.19 1.29
CA ASN A 137 2.27 -1.47 0.33
C ASN A 137 0.96 -2.22 0.04
N ALA A 138 1.02 -3.54 -0.18
CA ALA A 138 -0.16 -4.38 -0.41
C ALA A 138 -1.08 -4.39 0.82
N ALA A 139 -0.51 -4.47 2.05
CA ALA A 139 -1.26 -4.38 3.29
C ALA A 139 -1.96 -3.02 3.44
N GLY A 140 -1.29 -1.91 3.10
CA GLY A 140 -1.91 -0.58 3.06
C GLY A 140 -3.11 -0.54 2.11
N LYS A 141 -2.97 -1.09 0.91
CA LYS A 141 -4.08 -1.19 -0.06
C LYS A 141 -5.22 -2.07 0.44
N ALA A 142 -4.92 -3.14 1.18
CA ALA A 142 -5.94 -4.00 1.80
C ALA A 142 -6.71 -3.24 2.89
N ILE A 143 -6.04 -2.50 3.76
CA ILE A 143 -6.67 -1.66 4.78
C ILE A 143 -7.58 -0.61 4.15
N ASP A 144 -7.12 0.07 3.08
CA ASP A 144 -7.94 1.01 2.33
C ASP A 144 -9.20 0.34 1.75
N ALA A 145 -9.06 -0.85 1.15
CA ALA A 145 -10.18 -1.59 0.59
C ALA A 145 -11.21 -1.99 1.67
N HIS A 146 -10.74 -2.44 2.85
CA HIS A 146 -11.59 -2.71 4.01
C HIS A 146 -12.35 -1.45 4.45
N THR A 147 -11.64 -0.33 4.58
CA THR A 147 -12.24 0.95 5.01
C THR A 147 -13.32 1.42 4.02
N ILE A 148 -13.07 1.30 2.71
CA ILE A 148 -14.05 1.66 1.67
C ILE A 148 -15.28 0.77 1.75
N ARG A 149 -15.11 -0.56 1.89
CA ARG A 149 -16.21 -1.52 2.03
C ARG A 149 -17.06 -1.21 3.27
N ASP A 150 -16.42 -0.99 4.41
CA ASP A 150 -17.12 -0.78 5.68
C ASP A 150 -17.90 0.55 5.66
N ASN A 151 -17.28 1.60 5.13
CA ASN A 151 -17.96 2.89 4.92
C ASN A 151 -19.12 2.76 3.93
N PHE A 152 -18.96 2.00 2.83
CA PHE A 152 -20.03 1.76 1.88
C PHE A 152 -21.18 0.97 2.53
N THR A 153 -20.87 -0.03 3.34
CA THR A 153 -21.86 -0.82 4.08
C THR A 153 -22.67 0.06 5.02
N LEU A 154 -22.03 0.96 5.76
CA LEU A 154 -22.71 1.91 6.63
C LEU A 154 -23.63 2.84 5.86
N VAL A 155 -23.14 3.43 4.77
CA VAL A 155 -23.92 4.41 3.97
C VAL A 155 -25.05 3.74 3.18
N SER A 156 -24.93 2.45 2.83
CA SER A 156 -25.96 1.68 2.09
C SER A 156 -26.97 0.96 2.98
N ALA A 157 -26.84 1.04 4.32
CA ALA A 157 -27.67 0.28 5.26
C ALA A 157 -29.13 0.75 5.39
N GLY A 158 -29.61 1.67 4.53
CA GLY A 158 -31.02 2.10 4.52
C GLY A 158 -31.49 2.89 5.75
N MET A 159 -30.60 3.16 6.69
CA MET A 159 -30.89 4.01 7.83
C MET A 159 -30.77 5.50 7.47
N ASP A 160 -31.49 6.34 8.17
CA ASP A 160 -31.32 7.79 8.09
C ASP A 160 -29.96 8.19 8.64
N HIS A 161 -29.03 8.50 7.73
CA HIS A 161 -27.70 8.95 8.11
C HIS A 161 -27.68 10.46 8.24
N ALA A 162 -27.04 10.95 9.29
CA ALA A 162 -26.80 12.38 9.47
C ALA A 162 -25.29 12.66 9.42
N VAL A 163 -24.89 13.62 8.60
CA VAL A 163 -23.53 14.10 8.57
C VAL A 163 -23.41 15.32 9.48
N ALA A 164 -22.52 15.23 10.47
CA ALA A 164 -22.16 16.37 11.30
C ALA A 164 -21.04 17.17 10.62
N TYR A 165 -21.24 18.47 10.47
CA TYR A 165 -20.21 19.36 9.96
C TYR A 165 -20.12 20.63 10.80
N ARG A 166 -18.91 21.17 10.86
CA ARG A 166 -18.68 22.43 11.57
C ARG A 166 -19.20 23.59 10.73
N LEU A 167 -20.05 24.42 11.33
CA LEU A 167 -20.55 25.64 10.71
C LEU A 167 -19.41 26.64 10.55
N LYS A 168 -19.11 27.03 9.29
CA LYS A 168 -18.02 27.95 8.95
C LYS A 168 -18.52 29.35 8.58
N ASP A 169 -19.80 29.50 8.27
CA ASP A 169 -20.38 30.77 7.89
C ASP A 169 -20.48 31.69 9.11
N ALA A 170 -19.75 32.78 9.08
CA ALA A 170 -19.67 33.73 10.19
C ALA A 170 -21.01 34.45 10.48
N GLY A 171 -21.84 34.66 9.45
CA GLY A 171 -23.15 35.29 9.61
C GLY A 171 -24.15 34.38 10.32
N VAL A 172 -24.26 33.13 9.85
CA VAL A 172 -25.12 32.12 10.45
C VAL A 172 -24.61 31.73 11.85
N LEU A 173 -23.28 31.67 12.02
CA LEU A 173 -22.69 31.40 13.33
C LEU A 173 -23.08 32.45 14.37
N ARG A 174 -23.01 33.74 14.03
CA ARG A 174 -23.43 34.84 14.93
C ARG A 174 -24.91 34.74 15.29
N THR A 175 -25.75 34.38 14.33
CA THR A 175 -27.21 34.27 14.58
C THR A 175 -27.52 33.11 15.50
N VAL A 176 -26.89 31.93 15.29
CA VAL A 176 -27.11 30.72 16.08
C VAL A 176 -26.51 30.84 17.49
N THR A 177 -25.41 31.59 17.63
CA THR A 177 -24.71 31.77 18.91
C THR A 177 -25.08 33.08 19.62
N ALA A 178 -26.08 33.81 19.14
CA ALA A 178 -26.56 35.01 19.77
C ALA A 178 -27.03 34.71 21.22
N GLY A 179 -26.34 35.30 22.19
CA GLY A 179 -26.59 35.05 23.63
C GLY A 179 -25.67 34.08 24.32
N LEU A 180 -24.72 33.43 23.61
CA LEU A 180 -23.68 32.64 24.25
C LEU A 180 -22.50 33.50 24.68
N ALA A 181 -22.02 33.27 25.91
CA ALA A 181 -20.91 34.05 26.49
C ALA A 181 -19.51 33.64 25.92
N GLU A 182 -19.43 32.60 25.12
CA GLU A 182 -18.18 32.12 24.56
C GLU A 182 -17.70 32.94 23.38
N PRO A 183 -16.44 33.41 23.37
CA PRO A 183 -15.93 34.31 22.32
C PRO A 183 -15.73 33.59 20.95
N ARG A 184 -15.68 32.27 20.92
CA ARG A 184 -15.53 31.44 19.68
C ARG A 184 -16.28 30.12 19.79
N PRO A 185 -17.61 30.11 19.76
CA PRO A 185 -18.38 28.89 19.88
C PRO A 185 -18.18 27.98 18.67
N ASN A 186 -17.96 26.69 18.94
CA ASN A 186 -17.93 25.66 17.90
C ASN A 186 -19.34 25.09 17.73
N VAL A 187 -19.99 25.39 16.61
CA VAL A 187 -21.30 24.85 16.29
C VAL A 187 -21.15 23.70 15.32
N LEU A 188 -21.63 22.52 15.73
CA LEU A 188 -21.79 21.35 14.88
C LEU A 188 -23.25 21.28 14.43
N VAL A 189 -23.46 21.19 13.14
CA VAL A 189 -24.79 21.04 12.55
C VAL A 189 -24.91 19.63 11.98
N SER A 190 -25.97 18.94 12.34
CA SER A 190 -26.33 17.65 11.79
C SER A 190 -27.33 17.84 10.65
N ARG A 191 -27.06 17.28 9.49
CA ARG A 191 -27.94 17.27 8.33
C ARG A 191 -28.20 15.86 7.88
N PRO A 192 -29.46 15.45 7.67
CA PRO A 192 -29.75 14.16 7.08
C PRO A 192 -29.15 14.09 5.68
N THR A 193 -28.49 13.00 5.37
CA THR A 193 -27.86 12.77 4.07
C THR A 193 -28.38 11.47 3.47
N ARG A 194 -28.54 11.47 2.16
CA ARG A 194 -28.77 10.26 1.37
C ARG A 194 -27.44 9.80 0.78
N LEU A 195 -27.38 8.56 0.31
CA LEU A 195 -26.23 8.02 -0.39
C LEU A 195 -25.73 9.01 -1.46
N MET A 196 -24.52 9.54 -1.28
CA MET A 196 -23.99 10.58 -2.17
C MET A 196 -23.54 9.94 -3.49
N LYS A 197 -24.03 10.50 -4.62
CA LYS A 197 -23.47 10.18 -5.94
C LYS A 197 -21.96 10.43 -5.91
N GLY A 198 -21.18 9.44 -6.38
CA GLY A 198 -19.71 9.53 -6.40
C GLY A 198 -19.03 9.24 -5.07
N PHE A 199 -19.70 8.61 -4.09
CA PHE A 199 -19.09 8.20 -2.82
C PHE A 199 -17.79 7.41 -3.03
N LEU A 200 -17.80 6.40 -3.91
CA LEU A 200 -16.61 5.58 -4.21
C LEU A 200 -15.48 6.43 -4.80
N ALA A 201 -15.77 7.26 -5.79
CA ALA A 201 -14.78 8.16 -6.38
C ALA A 201 -14.23 9.17 -5.36
N GLY A 202 -15.08 9.66 -4.45
CA GLY A 202 -14.67 10.54 -3.36
C GLY A 202 -13.78 9.84 -2.32
N SER A 203 -14.04 8.58 -2.01
CA SER A 203 -13.24 7.78 -1.08
C SER A 203 -11.85 7.43 -1.64
N GLU A 204 -11.76 7.18 -2.94
CA GLU A 204 -10.49 6.91 -3.62
C GLU A 204 -9.61 8.15 -3.81
N SER A 205 -10.20 9.32 -4.00
CA SER A 205 -9.45 10.57 -4.26
C SER A 205 -8.82 11.22 -3.04
N ARG A 206 -9.21 10.84 -1.83
CA ARG A 206 -8.80 11.49 -0.57
C ARG A 206 -7.85 10.66 0.28
N ARG A 207 -6.87 10.03 -0.32
CA ARG A 207 -5.82 9.35 0.44
C ARG A 207 -4.90 10.38 1.11
N THR A 208 -5.11 10.60 2.40
CA THR A 208 -4.33 11.60 3.19
C THR A 208 -2.85 11.23 3.23
N TRP A 209 -2.53 9.95 3.24
CA TRP A 209 -1.17 9.46 3.30
C TRP A 209 -0.42 9.61 1.96
N ASP A 210 -1.10 9.54 0.81
CA ASP A 210 -0.52 9.87 -0.50
C ASP A 210 -0.02 11.32 -0.55
N LYS A 211 -0.75 12.25 0.05
CA LYS A 211 -0.33 13.65 0.16
C LYS A 211 0.90 13.82 1.04
N ASN A 212 0.93 13.11 2.17
CA ASN A 212 2.06 13.15 3.09
C ASN A 212 3.31 12.53 2.46
N GLN A 213 3.18 11.44 1.72
CA GLN A 213 4.30 10.85 0.98
C GLN A 213 4.80 11.74 -0.16
N GLN A 214 3.90 12.41 -0.89
CA GLN A 214 4.30 13.39 -1.90
C GLN A 214 5.09 14.55 -1.29
N GLN A 215 4.70 15.03 -0.11
CA GLN A 215 5.45 16.05 0.62
C GLN A 215 6.82 15.53 1.08
N PHE A 216 6.86 14.32 1.62
CA PHE A 216 8.11 13.70 2.07
C PHE A 216 9.08 13.46 0.91
N ALA A 217 8.58 12.97 -0.22
CA ALA A 217 9.38 12.77 -1.42
C ALA A 217 9.93 14.10 -1.99
N ARG A 218 9.15 15.19 -1.93
CA ARG A 218 9.62 16.52 -2.32
C ARG A 218 10.74 17.05 -1.42
N ILE A 219 10.69 16.75 -0.12
CA ILE A 219 11.74 17.15 0.84
C ILE A 219 13.03 16.35 0.59
N LEU A 220 12.92 15.07 0.20
CA LEU A 220 14.09 14.22 -0.04
C LEU A 220 14.77 14.48 -1.39
N LEU A 221 14.04 14.97 -2.39
CA LEU A 221 14.53 15.17 -3.77
C LEU A 221 14.82 16.65 -4.10
N GLY A 222 14.42 17.57 -3.25
CA GLY A 222 14.66 19.02 -3.37
C GLY A 222 15.81 19.48 -2.52
#